data_22af48804727d9b2f8b8c725e297f860
#
_entry.id   22af48804727d9b2f8b8c725e297f860
#
_cell.length_a   1.000
_cell.length_b   1.000
_cell.length_c   1.000
_cell.angle_alpha   90.00
_cell.angle_beta   90.00
_cell.angle_gamma   90.00
#
_symmetry.space_group_name_H-M   'P 1'
#
loop_
_entity.id
_entity.type
_entity.pdbx_description
1 polymer ?
#
loop_
_entity_poly.entity_id
_entity_poly.type
_entity_poly.pdbx_seq_one_letter_code
_entity_poly.pdbx_strand_id
1 'polypeptide(L)'
;KDVYRKDLLTDGLVRVNPTATGAAANGSSTAGAITPDGRYVAYWSWASNLVTGDTNGKADVYLRDLVGATTARVSINSSEQQGTGASPTDQDGTIDISADGRYVAFSSTSPNFGADADVSSDIFLRDRTAGTTELISVSSAEVSAAGDSYRPSMSADGRYVAFQSGAANLVASD
;
A
#
# COMPACT_ATOMS: atom_id res chain seq x y z
N LYS A 1 -3.25 17.85 -3.76
CA LYS A 1 -2.39 17.17 -4.76
C LYS A 1 -3.15 16.01 -5.35
N ASP A 2 -2.97 15.75 -6.67
CA ASP A 2 -3.52 14.59 -7.36
C ASP A 2 -2.42 13.76 -7.99
N VAL A 3 -2.74 12.49 -8.30
CA VAL A 3 -1.86 11.55 -8.98
C VAL A 3 -2.29 11.45 -10.44
N TYR A 4 -1.31 11.46 -11.34
CA TYR A 4 -1.52 11.36 -12.79
C TYR A 4 -0.66 10.25 -13.37
N ARG A 5 -1.19 9.56 -14.41
CA ARG A 5 -0.42 8.69 -15.31
C ARG A 5 -0.28 9.38 -16.66
N LYS A 6 0.95 9.51 -17.14
CA LYS A 6 1.28 9.98 -18.49
C LYS A 6 1.66 8.78 -19.36
N ASP A 7 1.05 8.64 -20.50
CA ASP A 7 1.48 7.73 -21.56
C ASP A 7 2.51 8.45 -22.44
N LEU A 8 3.72 7.95 -22.45
CA LEU A 8 4.84 8.59 -23.17
C LEU A 8 4.83 8.32 -24.67
N LEU A 9 4.00 7.39 -25.17
CA LEU A 9 3.87 7.10 -26.60
C LEU A 9 2.73 7.90 -27.22
N THR A 10 1.62 8.05 -26.52
CA THR A 10 0.40 8.69 -27.04
C THR A 10 0.17 10.10 -26.51
N ASP A 11 1.04 10.57 -25.60
CA ASP A 11 0.89 11.82 -24.84
C ASP A 11 -0.36 11.88 -23.95
N GLY A 12 -1.11 10.78 -23.83
CA GLY A 12 -2.29 10.68 -23.00
C GLY A 12 -2.01 10.96 -21.52
N LEU A 13 -2.80 11.84 -20.89
CA LEU A 13 -2.72 12.16 -19.47
C LEU A 13 -4.03 11.83 -18.77
N VAL A 14 -3.96 11.02 -17.69
CA VAL A 14 -5.13 10.57 -16.94
C VAL A 14 -4.94 10.85 -15.46
N ARG A 15 -5.96 11.40 -14.79
CA ARG A 15 -5.99 11.51 -13.33
C ARG A 15 -6.29 10.13 -12.73
N VAL A 16 -5.44 9.68 -11.81
CA VAL A 16 -5.47 8.32 -11.21
C VAL A 16 -6.45 8.24 -10.04
N ASN A 17 -6.63 9.33 -9.29
CA ASN A 17 -7.38 9.37 -8.03
C ASN A 17 -8.73 10.14 -8.11
N PRO A 18 -9.59 9.88 -9.11
CA PRO A 18 -10.95 10.39 -9.06
C PRO A 18 -11.78 9.57 -8.05
N THR A 19 -12.84 10.18 -7.51
CA THR A 19 -13.88 9.44 -6.81
C THR A 19 -14.63 8.50 -7.75
N ALA A 20 -15.50 7.64 -7.23
CA ALA A 20 -16.35 6.76 -8.03
C ALA A 20 -17.24 7.53 -9.04
N THR A 21 -17.58 8.78 -8.75
CA THR A 21 -18.36 9.66 -9.65
C THR A 21 -17.51 10.50 -10.59
N GLY A 22 -16.18 10.33 -10.58
CA GLY A 22 -15.23 11.12 -11.37
C GLY A 22 -14.85 12.46 -10.76
N ALA A 23 -15.39 12.82 -9.58
CA ALA A 23 -15.05 14.05 -8.87
C ALA A 23 -13.60 14.05 -8.35
N ALA A 24 -13.12 15.18 -7.86
CA ALA A 24 -11.81 15.30 -7.25
C ALA A 24 -11.78 14.64 -5.86
N ALA A 25 -10.61 14.11 -5.49
CA ALA A 25 -10.30 13.71 -4.13
C ALA A 25 -10.35 14.93 -3.19
N ASN A 26 -10.89 14.75 -1.98
CA ASN A 26 -10.99 15.83 -0.98
C ASN A 26 -9.73 15.96 -0.11
N GLY A 27 -8.70 15.15 -0.34
CA GLY A 27 -7.41 15.19 0.34
C GLY A 27 -6.24 15.03 -0.63
N SER A 28 -5.02 15.29 -0.15
CA SER A 28 -3.81 15.12 -0.94
C SER A 28 -3.51 13.66 -1.22
N SER A 29 -3.05 13.38 -2.44
CA SER A 29 -2.60 12.06 -2.87
C SER A 29 -1.17 12.11 -3.40
N THR A 30 -0.44 11.00 -3.25
CA THR A 30 0.94 10.84 -3.72
C THR A 30 1.08 9.48 -4.42
N ALA A 31 1.74 9.46 -5.58
CA ALA A 31 1.99 8.23 -6.33
C ALA A 31 2.98 7.32 -5.58
N GLY A 32 2.73 6.02 -5.62
CA GLY A 32 3.62 4.98 -5.15
C GLY A 32 4.23 4.21 -6.33
N ALA A 33 3.51 3.26 -6.89
CA ALA A 33 4.00 2.37 -7.95
C ALA A 33 2.99 2.21 -9.09
N ILE A 34 3.49 1.77 -10.24
CA ILE A 34 2.70 1.48 -11.43
C ILE A 34 3.13 0.14 -12.03
N THR A 35 2.17 -0.67 -12.48
CA THR A 35 2.48 -1.93 -13.19
C THR A 35 3.11 -1.66 -14.56
N PRO A 36 3.95 -2.58 -15.09
CA PRO A 36 4.64 -2.39 -16.36
C PRO A 36 3.74 -2.14 -17.56
N ASP A 37 2.50 -2.66 -17.53
CA ASP A 37 1.48 -2.42 -18.55
C ASP A 37 0.72 -1.08 -18.37
N GLY A 38 1.02 -0.35 -17.29
CA GLY A 38 0.39 0.92 -16.95
C GLY A 38 -1.06 0.82 -16.50
N ARG A 39 -1.58 -0.39 -16.27
CA ARG A 39 -2.98 -0.61 -15.89
C ARG A 39 -3.27 -0.25 -14.44
N TYR A 40 -2.44 -0.75 -13.53
CA TYR A 40 -2.64 -0.54 -12.10
C TYR A 40 -1.69 0.53 -11.57
N VAL A 41 -2.22 1.45 -10.78
CA VAL A 41 -1.42 2.46 -10.07
C VAL A 41 -1.75 2.38 -8.58
N ALA A 42 -0.74 2.05 -7.77
CA ALA A 42 -0.80 2.13 -6.33
C ALA A 42 -0.41 3.54 -5.88
N TYR A 43 -1.17 4.10 -4.95
CA TYR A 43 -0.92 5.43 -4.41
C TYR A 43 -1.49 5.53 -2.99
N TRP A 44 -1.05 6.52 -2.23
CA TRP A 44 -1.65 6.81 -0.95
C TRP A 44 -2.34 8.16 -0.94
N SER A 45 -3.32 8.33 -0.05
CA SER A 45 -4.13 9.52 0.01
C SER A 45 -4.68 9.79 1.40
N TRP A 46 -4.81 11.07 1.75
CA TRP A 46 -5.58 11.57 2.89
C TRP A 46 -7.05 11.80 2.56
N ALA A 47 -7.48 11.50 1.35
CA ALA A 47 -8.85 11.75 0.92
C ALA A 47 -9.81 10.69 1.45
N SER A 48 -10.87 11.12 2.12
CA SER A 48 -11.91 10.26 2.67
C SER A 48 -13.07 9.95 1.71
N ASN A 49 -13.00 10.44 0.45
CA ASN A 49 -14.06 10.30 -0.54
C ASN A 49 -13.71 9.43 -1.75
N LEU A 50 -12.56 8.73 -1.74
CA LEU A 50 -12.13 7.87 -2.85
C LEU A 50 -12.93 6.56 -2.89
N VAL A 51 -13.23 6.01 -1.72
CA VAL A 51 -14.06 4.82 -1.53
C VAL A 51 -15.04 5.06 -0.39
N THR A 52 -16.12 4.28 -0.34
CA THR A 52 -17.06 4.31 0.78
C THR A 52 -16.43 3.70 2.04
N GLY A 53 -16.83 4.19 3.22
CA GLY A 53 -16.39 3.62 4.50
C GLY A 53 -14.97 4.00 4.91
N ASP A 54 -14.42 5.08 4.37
CA ASP A 54 -13.20 5.68 4.88
C ASP A 54 -13.54 6.62 6.03
N THR A 55 -13.26 6.18 7.25
CA THR A 55 -13.68 6.83 8.50
C THR A 55 -12.57 6.96 9.54
N ASN A 56 -11.35 6.45 9.25
CA ASN A 56 -10.24 6.45 10.21
C ASN A 56 -9.55 7.82 10.34
N GLY A 57 -9.74 8.74 9.36
CA GLY A 57 -9.09 10.05 9.34
C GLY A 57 -7.57 9.96 9.17
N LYS A 58 -7.08 8.90 8.56
CA LYS A 58 -5.66 8.63 8.31
C LYS A 58 -5.38 8.60 6.82
N ALA A 59 -4.10 8.58 6.47
CA ALA A 59 -3.70 8.24 5.11
C ALA A 59 -3.90 6.73 4.90
N ASP A 60 -4.44 6.38 3.75
CA ASP A 60 -4.67 5.02 3.31
C ASP A 60 -4.00 4.74 1.97
N VAL A 61 -3.70 3.45 1.70
CA VAL A 61 -3.18 3.00 0.41
C VAL A 61 -4.33 2.54 -0.47
N TYR A 62 -4.31 3.01 -1.70
CA TYR A 62 -5.29 2.72 -2.73
C TYR A 62 -4.65 2.13 -3.97
N LEU A 63 -5.42 1.34 -4.69
CA LEU A 63 -5.08 0.85 -6.02
C LEU A 63 -6.14 1.29 -7.02
N ARG A 64 -5.70 1.95 -8.09
CA ARG A 64 -6.53 2.28 -9.25
C ARG A 64 -6.32 1.28 -10.37
N ASP A 65 -7.38 0.62 -10.83
CA ASP A 65 -7.43 -0.06 -12.12
C ASP A 65 -7.90 0.94 -13.18
N LEU A 66 -7.01 1.33 -14.09
CA LEU A 66 -7.32 2.32 -15.13
C LEU A 66 -8.14 1.72 -16.28
N VAL A 67 -8.12 0.38 -16.45
CA VAL A 67 -8.94 -0.32 -17.44
C VAL A 67 -10.34 -0.57 -16.89
N GLY A 68 -10.44 -1.12 -15.67
CA GLY A 68 -11.73 -1.35 -15.00
C GLY A 68 -12.37 -0.07 -14.44
N ALA A 69 -11.67 1.06 -14.48
CA ALA A 69 -12.08 2.36 -13.93
C ALA A 69 -12.51 2.28 -12.44
N THR A 70 -11.90 1.39 -11.66
CA THR A 70 -12.21 1.17 -10.24
C THR A 70 -11.07 1.62 -9.32
N THR A 71 -11.42 2.06 -8.12
CA THR A 71 -10.47 2.33 -7.03
C THR A 71 -10.83 1.45 -5.85
N ALA A 72 -9.84 0.75 -5.29
CA ALA A 72 -9.98 -0.05 -4.09
C ALA A 72 -8.99 0.42 -3.03
N ARG A 73 -9.38 0.43 -1.75
CA ARG A 73 -8.45 0.57 -0.64
C ARG A 73 -7.77 -0.78 -0.43
N VAL A 74 -6.44 -0.78 -0.30
CA VAL A 74 -5.63 -1.98 -0.08
C VAL A 74 -5.05 -2.03 1.34
N SER A 75 -5.01 -0.90 2.05
CA SER A 75 -4.69 -0.83 3.48
C SER A 75 -5.89 -1.29 4.34
N ILE A 76 -6.19 -2.57 4.22
CA ILE A 76 -7.27 -3.28 4.94
C ILE A 76 -6.73 -4.61 5.46
N ASN A 77 -7.32 -5.12 6.54
CA ASN A 77 -6.97 -6.45 7.07
C ASN A 77 -7.64 -7.59 6.28
N SER A 78 -7.35 -8.82 6.66
CA SER A 78 -7.92 -10.02 6.02
C SER A 78 -9.44 -10.20 6.25
N SER A 79 -10.05 -9.35 7.08
CA SER A 79 -11.52 -9.24 7.27
C SER A 79 -12.10 -8.01 6.55
N GLU A 80 -11.37 -7.43 5.59
CA GLU A 80 -11.76 -6.25 4.79
C GLU A 80 -12.00 -4.97 5.64
N GLN A 81 -11.47 -4.92 6.86
CA GLN A 81 -11.59 -3.75 7.73
C GLN A 81 -10.41 -2.79 7.48
N GLN A 82 -10.71 -1.49 7.46
CA GLN A 82 -9.68 -0.46 7.31
C GLN A 82 -8.66 -0.46 8.46
N GLY A 83 -7.45 -0.03 8.15
CA GLY A 83 -6.41 0.19 9.16
C GLY A 83 -6.83 1.21 10.21
N THR A 84 -6.46 0.99 11.46
CA THR A 84 -6.66 1.96 12.55
C THR A 84 -5.48 2.92 12.70
N GLY A 85 -4.32 2.57 12.15
CA GLY A 85 -3.12 3.41 12.02
C GLY A 85 -2.97 4.02 10.62
N ALA A 86 -1.92 4.78 10.40
CA ALA A 86 -1.59 5.35 9.09
C ALA A 86 -0.97 4.30 8.15
N SER A 87 -1.23 4.42 6.87
CA SER A 87 -0.62 3.63 5.81
C SER A 87 -0.46 4.48 4.54
N PRO A 88 0.72 4.72 4.02
CA PRO A 88 2.02 4.36 4.62
C PRO A 88 2.41 5.30 5.76
N THR A 89 3.43 4.91 6.54
CA THR A 89 3.90 5.67 7.71
C THR A 89 5.13 6.53 7.41
N ASP A 90 5.90 6.19 6.40
CA ASP A 90 7.05 6.97 5.97
C ASP A 90 6.62 8.20 5.15
N GLN A 91 7.36 9.30 5.29
CA GLN A 91 7.07 10.55 4.57
C GLN A 91 7.23 10.40 3.05
N ASP A 92 8.01 9.43 2.61
CA ASP A 92 8.25 9.13 1.21
C ASP A 92 7.11 8.27 0.62
N GLY A 93 6.29 7.66 1.48
CA GLY A 93 5.08 6.93 1.09
C GLY A 93 5.35 5.77 0.14
N THR A 94 6.45 5.04 0.36
CA THR A 94 6.86 3.99 -0.54
C THR A 94 5.85 2.84 -0.52
N ILE A 95 5.36 2.51 -1.69
CA ILE A 95 4.44 1.40 -1.96
C ILE A 95 5.02 0.69 -3.18
N ASP A 96 4.94 -0.63 -3.21
CA ASP A 96 5.30 -1.38 -4.42
C ASP A 96 4.21 -2.39 -4.79
N ILE A 97 4.21 -2.80 -6.06
CA ILE A 97 3.16 -3.63 -6.64
C ILE A 97 3.75 -4.68 -7.57
N SER A 98 3.24 -5.92 -7.52
CA SER A 98 3.60 -6.96 -8.50
C SER A 98 3.12 -6.60 -9.91
N ALA A 99 3.79 -7.14 -10.93
CA ALA A 99 3.53 -6.80 -12.32
C ALA A 99 2.09 -7.08 -12.78
N ASP A 100 1.43 -8.06 -12.18
CA ASP A 100 0.04 -8.42 -12.44
C ASP A 100 -0.97 -7.61 -11.61
N GLY A 101 -0.50 -6.75 -10.70
CA GLY A 101 -1.32 -5.96 -9.79
C GLY A 101 -1.98 -6.75 -8.66
N ARG A 102 -1.58 -8.02 -8.44
CA ARG A 102 -2.14 -8.87 -7.39
C ARG A 102 -1.66 -8.49 -6.01
N TYR A 103 -0.36 -8.31 -5.85
CA TYR A 103 0.28 -8.04 -4.57
C TYR A 103 0.62 -6.56 -4.43
N VAL A 104 0.35 -5.99 -3.27
CA VAL A 104 0.75 -4.62 -2.91
C VAL A 104 1.45 -4.65 -1.56
N ALA A 105 2.70 -4.18 -1.52
CA ALA A 105 3.49 -4.04 -0.32
C ALA A 105 3.48 -2.58 0.16
N PHE A 106 3.28 -2.37 1.46
CA PHE A 106 3.23 -1.04 2.07
C PHE A 106 3.62 -1.08 3.55
N SER A 107 4.05 0.06 4.09
CA SER A 107 4.29 0.23 5.52
C SER A 107 3.02 0.67 6.26
N SER A 108 2.85 0.26 7.52
CA SER A 108 1.71 0.68 8.34
C SER A 108 2.00 0.58 9.84
N THR A 109 1.37 1.45 10.64
CA THR A 109 1.27 1.33 12.10
C THR A 109 -0.09 0.78 12.55
N SER A 110 -0.79 0.07 11.68
CA SER A 110 -2.13 -0.44 11.99
C SER A 110 -2.05 -1.77 12.73
N PRO A 111 -2.31 -1.83 14.04
CA PRO A 111 -2.21 -3.07 14.82
C PRO A 111 -3.28 -4.10 14.46
N ASN A 112 -4.27 -3.73 13.66
CA ASN A 112 -5.33 -4.64 13.23
C ASN A 112 -5.06 -5.34 11.88
N PHE A 113 -3.85 -5.22 11.32
CA PHE A 113 -3.49 -5.89 10.06
C PHE A 113 -2.89 -7.29 10.25
N GLY A 114 -2.39 -7.62 11.42
CA GLY A 114 -1.78 -8.92 11.70
C GLY A 114 -1.49 -9.12 13.18
N ALA A 115 -0.69 -10.11 13.51
CA ALA A 115 -0.23 -10.41 14.87
C ALA A 115 0.94 -9.49 15.28
N ASP A 116 0.86 -8.23 14.93
CA ASP A 116 1.80 -7.23 15.36
C ASP A 116 1.47 -6.81 16.80
N ALA A 117 2.45 -6.91 17.69
CA ALA A 117 2.27 -6.69 19.12
C ALA A 117 2.68 -5.29 19.57
N ASP A 118 3.24 -4.46 18.69
CA ASP A 118 3.71 -3.13 19.03
C ASP A 118 3.07 -2.04 18.15
N VAL A 119 3.53 -0.81 18.29
CA VAL A 119 3.04 0.36 17.53
C VAL A 119 4.07 0.86 16.53
N SER A 120 5.08 0.07 16.24
CA SER A 120 6.10 0.39 15.23
C SER A 120 5.50 0.37 13.82
N SER A 121 6.23 0.91 12.89
CA SER A 121 5.88 0.80 11.48
C SER A 121 6.37 -0.54 10.94
N ASP A 122 5.48 -1.32 10.39
CA ASP A 122 5.77 -2.62 9.81
C ASP A 122 5.43 -2.71 8.32
N ILE A 123 6.00 -3.70 7.65
CA ILE A 123 5.73 -3.99 6.25
C ILE A 123 4.63 -5.05 6.14
N PHE A 124 3.60 -4.69 5.41
CA PHE A 124 2.46 -5.56 5.11
C PHE A 124 2.38 -5.85 3.61
N LEU A 125 1.89 -7.04 3.30
CA LEU A 125 1.59 -7.49 1.94
C LEU A 125 0.10 -7.77 1.82
N ARG A 126 -0.57 -7.06 0.91
CA ARG A 126 -1.94 -7.36 0.52
C ARG A 126 -1.95 -8.27 -0.70
N ASP A 127 -2.49 -9.49 -0.57
CA ASP A 127 -2.91 -10.32 -1.71
C ASP A 127 -4.37 -10.00 -2.03
N ARG A 128 -4.60 -9.31 -3.14
CA ARG A 128 -5.94 -8.90 -3.58
C ARG A 128 -6.80 -10.05 -4.08
N THR A 129 -6.18 -11.14 -4.52
CA THR A 129 -6.88 -12.32 -5.02
C THR A 129 -7.32 -13.23 -3.87
N ALA A 130 -6.44 -13.45 -2.89
CA ALA A 130 -6.77 -14.23 -1.70
C ALA A 130 -7.59 -13.43 -0.68
N GLY A 131 -7.57 -12.09 -0.74
CA GLY A 131 -8.21 -11.23 0.25
C GLY A 131 -7.46 -11.20 1.59
N THR A 132 -6.15 -11.50 1.60
CA THR A 132 -5.34 -11.55 2.83
C THR A 132 -4.41 -10.36 2.94
N THR A 133 -4.13 -9.94 4.16
CA THR A 133 -3.06 -8.99 4.50
C THR A 133 -2.16 -9.68 5.51
N GLU A 134 -0.86 -9.72 5.22
CA GLU A 134 0.14 -10.46 5.98
C GLU A 134 1.25 -9.51 6.44
N LEU A 135 1.77 -9.72 7.65
CA LEU A 135 2.95 -9.06 8.17
C LEU A 135 4.20 -9.69 7.54
N ILE A 136 5.06 -8.87 6.90
CA ILE A 136 6.25 -9.33 6.18
C ILE A 136 7.53 -9.02 6.95
N SER A 137 7.54 -7.96 7.77
CA SER A 137 8.68 -7.61 8.62
C SER A 137 8.79 -8.55 9.82
N VAL A 138 9.04 -9.82 9.53
CA VAL A 138 9.20 -10.90 10.53
C VAL A 138 10.54 -11.61 10.34
N SER A 139 11.06 -12.18 11.42
CA SER A 139 12.23 -13.07 11.38
C SER A 139 11.88 -14.41 10.72
N SER A 140 12.88 -15.24 10.44
CA SER A 140 12.66 -16.61 9.96
C SER A 140 11.90 -17.52 10.94
N ALA A 141 11.71 -17.08 12.18
CA ALA A 141 10.91 -17.74 13.20
C ALA A 141 9.51 -17.12 13.34
N GLU A 142 9.06 -16.32 12.35
CA GLU A 142 7.76 -15.63 12.33
C GLU A 142 7.53 -14.68 13.53
N VAL A 143 8.63 -14.10 14.06
CA VAL A 143 8.56 -13.10 15.12
C VAL A 143 8.61 -11.72 14.47
N SER A 144 7.66 -10.83 14.81
CA SER A 144 7.60 -9.46 14.31
C SER A 144 8.88 -8.67 14.59
N ALA A 145 9.22 -7.75 13.70
CA ALA A 145 10.34 -6.82 13.87
C ALA A 145 10.14 -6.00 15.14
N ALA A 146 11.17 -5.91 15.99
CA ALA A 146 11.12 -5.12 17.21
C ALA A 146 11.57 -3.68 16.97
N GLY A 147 11.10 -3.07 15.88
CA GLY A 147 11.43 -1.70 15.48
C GLY A 147 10.89 -1.39 14.09
N ASP A 148 10.92 -0.12 13.74
CA ASP A 148 10.33 0.38 12.50
C ASP A 148 10.92 -0.26 11.23
N SER A 149 10.03 -0.62 10.31
CA SER A 149 10.35 -1.12 8.98
C SER A 149 9.67 -0.29 7.90
N TYR A 150 10.41 0.04 6.82
CA TYR A 150 9.99 0.99 5.79
C TYR A 150 10.44 0.57 4.39
N ARG A 151 9.95 1.30 3.38
CA ARG A 151 10.41 1.27 1.99
C ARG A 151 10.43 -0.12 1.38
N PRO A 152 9.26 -0.79 1.34
CA PRO A 152 9.17 -2.06 0.64
C PRO A 152 9.48 -1.89 -0.86
N SER A 153 10.17 -2.89 -1.42
CA SER A 153 10.35 -3.06 -2.85
C SER A 153 10.14 -4.52 -3.20
N MET A 154 9.37 -4.79 -4.25
CA MET A 154 8.88 -6.13 -4.59
C MET A 154 9.41 -6.59 -5.93
N SER A 155 9.71 -7.89 -6.06
CA SER A 155 9.94 -8.50 -7.37
C SER A 155 8.66 -8.52 -8.21
N ALA A 156 8.82 -8.46 -9.53
CA ALA A 156 7.71 -8.38 -10.47
C ALA A 156 6.69 -9.52 -10.34
N ASP A 157 7.14 -10.71 -9.93
CA ASP A 157 6.30 -11.90 -9.67
C ASP A 157 5.64 -11.90 -8.28
N GLY A 158 5.92 -10.89 -7.44
CA GLY A 158 5.40 -10.78 -6.07
C GLY A 158 6.01 -11.76 -5.07
N ARG A 159 7.06 -12.50 -5.45
CA ARG A 159 7.66 -13.54 -4.60
C ARG A 159 8.58 -12.98 -3.52
N TYR A 160 9.31 -11.93 -3.81
CA TYR A 160 10.32 -11.36 -2.92
C TYR A 160 9.97 -9.92 -2.57
N VAL A 161 10.11 -9.58 -1.29
CA VAL A 161 9.99 -8.21 -0.80
C VAL A 161 11.28 -7.85 -0.06
N ALA A 162 11.96 -6.81 -0.52
CA ALA A 162 13.05 -6.17 0.19
C ALA A 162 12.51 -4.97 0.97
N PHE A 163 13.05 -4.71 2.16
CA PHE A 163 12.65 -3.55 2.97
C PHE A 163 13.81 -3.10 3.87
N GLN A 164 13.71 -1.90 4.41
CA GLN A 164 14.62 -1.37 5.41
C GLN A 164 14.02 -1.59 6.80
N SER A 165 14.84 -1.95 7.80
CA SER A 165 14.39 -2.09 9.17
C SER A 165 15.46 -1.60 10.16
N GLY A 166 15.01 -1.04 11.29
CA GLY A 166 15.83 -0.75 12.45
C GLY A 166 15.75 -1.83 13.55
N ALA A 167 15.06 -2.94 13.26
CA ALA A 167 14.88 -4.02 14.22
C ALA A 167 16.12 -4.91 14.33
N ALA A 168 16.58 -5.17 15.54
CA ALA A 168 17.75 -6.01 15.81
C ALA A 168 17.42 -7.51 15.97
N ASN A 169 16.19 -7.93 15.66
CA ASN A 169 15.73 -9.31 15.87
C ASN A 169 15.32 -10.05 14.59
N LEU A 170 15.51 -9.45 13.42
CA LEU A 170 15.14 -10.08 12.16
C LEU A 170 16.08 -11.22 11.77
N VAL A 171 17.37 -11.05 12.04
CA VAL A 171 18.39 -12.07 11.85
C VAL A 171 19.25 -12.26 13.10
N ALA A 172 19.85 -13.43 13.24
CA ALA A 172 20.78 -13.66 14.34
C ALA A 172 22.03 -12.77 14.18
N SER A 173 22.42 -12.08 15.23
CA SER A 173 23.61 -11.21 15.25
C SER A 173 23.45 -9.90 14.44
N ASP A 174 22.26 -9.37 14.37
CA ASP A 174 22.02 -8.04 13.84
C ASP A 174 22.35 -6.96 14.89
#